data_d5db2459e51c262c5141c13c147c2735
#
_entry.id   d5db2459e51c262c5141c13c147c2735
#
_cell.length_a   1.000
_cell.length_b   1.000
_cell.length_c   1.000
_cell.angle_alpha   90.00
_cell.angle_beta   90.00
_cell.angle_gamma   90.00
#
_symmetry.space_group_name_H-M   'P 1'
#
loop_
_entity.id
_entity.type
_entity.pdbx_description
1 polymer ?
#
loop_
_entity_poly.entity_id
_entity_poly.type
_entity_poly.pdbx_seq_one_letter_code
_entity_poly.pdbx_strand_id
1 'polypeptide(L)'
;MEKHELKTLLEIKENPSTNQRSLSRKLNISLGLTNAILKNLIHRGWIKVNKLSGRKLLYLITPGGISRASHLAYERFLETQHFYQHAKNILTANFIKLYNDGKREAIIYGINQLTEITYLALLNSPLKLSYFSIINDDLSKKIFLGHQIFTISDFLNKYSLKPFPSPEKIVIFSTNNSDNLLQEIKKYESICKNIEIVDIENILKDAKQDRKIITES
;
A
#
# COMPACT_ATOMS: atom_id res chain seq x y z
N MET A 1 8.10 15.16 12.89
CA MET A 1 7.92 15.00 14.35
C MET A 1 6.57 14.39 14.69
N GLU A 2 5.47 14.86 14.16
CA GLU A 2 4.08 14.40 14.39
C GLU A 2 3.84 12.91 14.15
N LYS A 3 4.47 12.34 13.10
CA LYS A 3 4.36 10.91 12.79
C LYS A 3 4.77 10.00 13.96
N HIS A 4 5.77 10.39 14.72
CA HIS A 4 6.26 9.62 15.88
C HIS A 4 5.50 9.98 17.16
N GLU A 5 4.91 11.18 17.23
CA GLU A 5 4.10 11.66 18.35
C GLU A 5 2.89 10.75 18.59
N LEU A 6 2.07 10.51 17.56
CA LEU A 6 0.93 9.60 17.66
C LEU A 6 1.33 8.20 18.10
N LYS A 7 2.36 7.62 17.45
CA LYS A 7 2.84 6.28 17.82
C LYS A 7 3.32 6.22 19.27
N THR A 8 3.98 7.28 19.75
CA THR A 8 4.46 7.37 21.13
C THR A 8 3.30 7.43 22.12
N LEU A 9 2.28 8.24 21.84
CA LEU A 9 1.09 8.35 22.68
C LEU A 9 0.32 7.03 22.77
N LEU A 10 0.16 6.32 21.64
CA LEU A 10 -0.51 5.02 21.59
C LEU A 10 0.28 3.96 22.37
N GLU A 11 1.61 3.89 22.18
CA GLU A 11 2.45 2.94 22.91
C GLU A 11 2.43 3.18 24.42
N ILE A 12 2.45 4.43 24.85
CA ILE A 12 2.33 4.79 26.28
C ILE A 12 0.96 4.40 26.84
N LYS A 13 -0.10 4.56 26.06
CA LYS A 13 -1.46 4.15 26.44
C LYS A 13 -1.54 2.64 26.70
N GLU A 14 -0.93 1.84 25.82
CA GLU A 14 -0.92 0.38 25.91
C GLU A 14 0.05 -0.13 26.97
N ASN A 15 1.23 0.50 27.10
CA ASN A 15 2.33 0.08 27.96
C ASN A 15 2.87 1.24 28.80
N PRO A 16 2.17 1.67 29.87
CA PRO A 16 2.58 2.80 30.70
C PRO A 16 3.94 2.64 31.38
N SER A 17 4.39 1.40 31.63
CA SER A 17 5.67 1.08 32.26
C SER A 17 6.83 0.93 31.26
N THR A 18 6.62 1.28 30.01
CA THR A 18 7.66 1.23 28.98
C THR A 18 8.85 2.11 29.34
N ASN A 19 10.05 1.71 28.96
CA ASN A 19 11.24 2.54 29.12
C ASN A 19 11.66 3.15 27.77
N GLN A 20 12.48 4.21 27.84
CA GLN A 20 12.92 4.96 26.65
C GLN A 20 13.62 4.09 25.59
N ARG A 21 14.41 3.09 26.02
CA ARG A 21 15.09 2.16 25.10
C ARG A 21 14.10 1.20 24.41
N SER A 22 13.14 0.69 25.17
CA SER A 22 12.08 -0.15 24.60
C SER A 22 11.24 0.63 23.59
N LEU A 23 10.88 1.87 23.97
CA LEU A 23 10.12 2.76 23.10
C LEU A 23 10.87 3.11 21.82
N SER A 24 12.18 3.41 21.89
CA SER A 24 12.99 3.70 20.70
C SER A 24 13.06 2.52 19.73
N ARG A 25 13.18 1.29 20.24
CA ARG A 25 13.16 0.07 19.42
C ARG A 25 11.80 -0.15 18.76
N LYS A 26 10.69 -0.05 19.52
CA LYS A 26 9.33 -0.21 18.98
C LYS A 26 8.99 0.81 17.92
N LEU A 27 9.44 2.05 18.11
CA LEU A 27 9.20 3.14 17.18
C LEU A 27 10.18 3.14 15.99
N ASN A 28 11.24 2.32 16.06
CA ASN A 28 12.35 2.29 15.10
C ASN A 28 12.99 3.66 14.87
N ILE A 29 13.32 4.36 15.98
CA ILE A 29 13.98 5.68 16.00
C ILE A 29 15.12 5.70 17.03
N SER A 30 16.01 6.69 16.91
CA SER A 30 17.11 6.85 17.85
C SER A 30 16.61 7.15 19.27
N LEU A 31 17.39 6.75 20.28
CA LEU A 31 17.08 7.07 21.68
C LEU A 31 17.03 8.59 21.93
N GLY A 32 17.90 9.36 21.27
CA GLY A 32 17.90 10.83 21.37
C GLY A 32 16.59 11.44 20.88
N LEU A 33 16.08 10.99 19.72
CA LEU A 33 14.79 11.44 19.19
C LEU A 33 13.63 11.01 20.08
N THR A 34 13.66 9.79 20.61
CA THR A 34 12.66 9.31 21.58
C THR A 34 12.58 10.21 22.80
N ASN A 35 13.75 10.57 23.36
CA ASN A 35 13.82 11.47 24.51
C ASN A 35 13.32 12.87 24.19
N ALA A 36 13.63 13.41 23.01
CA ALA A 36 13.12 14.70 22.57
C ALA A 36 11.60 14.69 22.45
N ILE A 37 11.02 13.63 21.89
CA ILE A 37 9.57 13.46 21.78
C ILE A 37 8.94 13.38 23.18
N LEU A 38 9.45 12.53 24.07
CA LEU A 38 8.94 12.40 25.42
C LEU A 38 8.98 13.72 26.20
N LYS A 39 10.10 14.45 26.13
CA LYS A 39 10.21 15.78 26.75
C LYS A 39 9.15 16.75 26.22
N ASN A 40 8.93 16.76 24.90
CA ASN A 40 7.91 17.61 24.30
C ASN A 40 6.49 17.23 24.77
N LEU A 41 6.17 15.93 24.79
CA LEU A 41 4.86 15.45 25.24
C LEU A 41 4.60 15.79 26.73
N ILE A 42 5.63 15.71 27.58
CA ILE A 42 5.58 16.10 29.00
C ILE A 42 5.38 17.62 29.12
N HIS A 43 6.18 18.40 28.39
CA HIS A 43 6.11 19.86 28.41
C HIS A 43 4.73 20.39 28.00
N ARG A 44 4.12 19.73 27.00
CA ARG A 44 2.75 20.06 26.53
C ARG A 44 1.65 19.50 27.44
N GLY A 45 2.01 18.78 28.51
CA GLY A 45 1.04 18.18 29.42
C GLY A 45 0.22 17.02 28.83
N TRP A 46 0.66 16.43 27.72
CA TRP A 46 -0.05 15.29 27.10
C TRP A 46 0.28 13.96 27.75
N ILE A 47 1.43 13.87 28.42
CA ILE A 47 1.77 12.76 29.31
C ILE A 47 2.28 13.29 30.66
N LYS A 48 2.03 12.52 31.72
CA LYS A 48 2.62 12.70 33.03
C LYS A 48 3.59 11.58 33.32
N VAL A 49 4.62 11.87 34.10
CA VAL A 49 5.62 10.89 34.55
C VAL A 49 5.56 10.76 36.05
N ASN A 50 5.29 9.55 36.53
CA ASN A 50 5.37 9.18 37.91
C ASN A 50 6.60 8.32 38.14
N LYS A 51 7.36 8.60 39.21
CA LYS A 51 8.44 7.73 39.64
C LYS A 51 7.86 6.57 40.46
N LEU A 52 8.07 5.35 40.00
CA LEU A 52 7.89 4.16 40.82
C LEU A 52 9.17 3.93 41.66
N SER A 53 9.16 2.96 42.55
CA SER A 53 10.32 2.63 43.39
C SER A 53 11.59 2.38 42.53
N GLY A 54 12.71 2.97 42.92
CA GLY A 54 13.99 2.88 42.20
C GLY A 54 14.04 3.77 40.96
N ARG A 55 14.57 3.22 39.85
CA ARG A 55 14.76 3.93 38.54
C ARG A 55 13.59 3.75 37.57
N LYS A 56 12.49 3.15 38.01
CA LYS A 56 11.34 2.87 37.14
C LYS A 56 10.47 4.10 36.99
N LEU A 57 10.18 4.50 35.77
CA LEU A 57 9.26 5.56 35.39
C LEU A 57 7.95 4.96 34.88
N LEU A 58 6.85 5.58 35.24
CA LEU A 58 5.52 5.28 34.70
C LEU A 58 5.06 6.50 33.93
N TYR A 59 4.80 6.29 32.64
CA TYR A 59 4.23 7.31 31.75
C TYR A 59 2.71 7.16 31.72
N LEU A 60 1.99 8.23 32.01
CA LEU A 60 0.53 8.24 31.99
C LEU A 60 0.05 9.23 30.95
N ILE A 61 -0.78 8.78 30.05
CA ILE A 61 -1.44 9.68 29.10
C ILE A 61 -2.50 10.49 29.84
N THR A 62 -2.56 11.79 29.58
CA THR A 62 -3.57 12.69 30.14
C THR A 62 -4.81 12.76 29.25
N PRO A 63 -5.95 13.31 29.73
CA PRO A 63 -7.09 13.59 28.85
C PRO A 63 -6.73 14.45 27.63
N GLY A 64 -5.86 15.47 27.81
CA GLY A 64 -5.31 16.26 26.71
C GLY A 64 -4.45 15.43 25.75
N GLY A 65 -3.68 14.48 26.26
CA GLY A 65 -2.91 13.52 25.44
C GLY A 65 -3.81 12.58 24.63
N ILE A 66 -4.93 12.13 25.22
CA ILE A 66 -5.93 11.32 24.48
C ILE A 66 -6.55 12.14 23.35
N SER A 67 -6.98 13.38 23.64
CA SER A 67 -7.54 14.29 22.65
C SER A 67 -6.55 14.53 21.50
N ARG A 68 -5.27 14.81 21.82
CA ARG A 68 -4.21 14.99 20.79
C ARG A 68 -3.99 13.73 19.97
N ALA A 69 -3.93 12.55 20.59
CA ALA A 69 -3.78 11.29 19.88
C ALA A 69 -4.95 11.03 18.92
N SER A 70 -6.18 11.32 19.36
CA SER A 70 -7.39 11.20 18.51
C SER A 70 -7.35 12.15 17.33
N HIS A 71 -6.93 13.40 17.54
CA HIS A 71 -6.78 14.39 16.46
C HIS A 71 -5.73 13.93 15.42
N LEU A 72 -4.55 13.53 15.86
CA LEU A 72 -3.50 13.01 14.98
C LEU A 72 -3.92 11.73 14.23
N ALA A 73 -4.69 10.85 14.87
CA ALA A 73 -5.22 9.67 14.22
C ALA A 73 -6.22 10.03 13.13
N TYR A 74 -7.09 11.01 13.39
CA TYR A 74 -8.05 11.51 12.41
C TYR A 74 -7.37 12.19 11.22
N GLU A 75 -6.40 13.08 11.46
CA GLU A 75 -5.61 13.70 10.38
C GLU A 75 -4.97 12.63 9.48
N ARG A 76 -4.37 11.61 10.09
CA ARG A 76 -3.75 10.51 9.35
C ARG A 76 -4.76 9.67 8.56
N PHE A 77 -5.95 9.47 9.11
CA PHE A 77 -7.05 8.83 8.39
C PHE A 77 -7.43 9.63 7.13
N LEU A 78 -7.57 10.95 7.26
CA LEU A 78 -7.87 11.82 6.12
C LEU A 78 -6.76 11.79 5.06
N GLU A 79 -5.49 11.86 5.46
CA GLU A 79 -4.34 11.73 4.54
C GLU A 79 -4.39 10.41 3.76
N THR A 80 -4.70 9.30 4.46
CA THR A 80 -4.83 7.98 3.83
C THR A 80 -6.00 7.93 2.86
N GLN A 81 -7.15 8.48 3.23
CA GLN A 81 -8.33 8.59 2.38
C GLN A 81 -8.02 9.40 1.10
N HIS A 82 -7.39 10.56 1.25
CA HIS A 82 -6.99 11.39 0.11
C HIS A 82 -6.03 10.67 -0.82
N PHE A 83 -5.02 9.98 -0.25
CA PHE A 83 -4.10 9.16 -1.04
C PHE A 83 -4.85 8.07 -1.83
N TYR A 84 -5.76 7.37 -1.17
CA TYR A 84 -6.53 6.28 -1.77
C TYR A 84 -7.39 6.77 -2.94
N GLN A 85 -8.14 7.85 -2.74
CA GLN A 85 -8.99 8.45 -3.80
C GLN A 85 -8.14 8.95 -4.98
N HIS A 86 -7.02 9.60 -4.67
CA HIS A 86 -6.11 10.09 -5.70
C HIS A 86 -5.50 8.96 -6.53
N ALA A 87 -4.98 7.92 -5.87
CA ALA A 87 -4.44 6.74 -6.53
C ALA A 87 -5.48 6.08 -7.44
N LYS A 88 -6.71 5.89 -6.94
CA LYS A 88 -7.81 5.34 -7.73
C LYS A 88 -8.09 6.17 -8.98
N ASN A 89 -8.16 7.51 -8.86
CA ASN A 89 -8.44 8.38 -9.99
C ASN A 89 -7.35 8.34 -11.06
N ILE A 90 -6.07 8.35 -10.65
CA ILE A 90 -4.93 8.22 -11.55
C ILE A 90 -4.98 6.89 -12.31
N LEU A 91 -5.19 5.79 -11.60
CA LEU A 91 -5.27 4.47 -12.21
C LEU A 91 -6.45 4.38 -13.17
N THR A 92 -7.63 4.89 -12.78
CA THR A 92 -8.82 4.92 -13.64
C THR A 92 -8.54 5.68 -14.95
N ALA A 93 -7.90 6.85 -14.88
CA ALA A 93 -7.57 7.64 -16.07
C ALA A 93 -6.59 6.86 -17.00
N ASN A 94 -5.57 6.20 -16.43
CA ASN A 94 -4.65 5.37 -17.20
C ASN A 94 -5.36 4.17 -17.84
N PHE A 95 -6.29 3.53 -17.15
CA PHE A 95 -7.04 2.38 -17.67
C PHE A 95 -7.99 2.77 -18.81
N ILE A 96 -8.61 3.95 -18.72
CA ILE A 96 -9.40 4.51 -19.83
C ILE A 96 -8.50 4.76 -21.04
N LYS A 97 -7.29 5.30 -20.84
CA LYS A 97 -6.32 5.49 -21.93
C LYS A 97 -5.96 4.16 -22.59
N LEU A 98 -5.60 3.15 -21.82
CA LEU A 98 -5.28 1.82 -22.33
C LEU A 98 -6.45 1.21 -23.11
N TYR A 99 -7.69 1.42 -22.64
CA TYR A 99 -8.87 1.00 -23.39
C TYR A 99 -9.00 1.71 -24.75
N ASN A 100 -8.75 3.01 -24.79
CA ASN A 100 -8.76 3.79 -26.03
C ASN A 100 -7.65 3.34 -26.99
N ASP A 101 -6.49 2.89 -26.45
CA ASP A 101 -5.37 2.31 -27.20
C ASP A 101 -5.65 0.86 -27.66
N GLY A 102 -6.87 0.36 -27.46
CA GLY A 102 -7.33 -0.93 -27.98
C GLY A 102 -7.32 -2.09 -27.00
N LYS A 103 -6.83 -1.89 -25.75
CA LYS A 103 -6.91 -2.92 -24.70
C LYS A 103 -8.37 -3.17 -24.31
N ARG A 104 -8.70 -4.41 -23.95
CA ARG A 104 -10.08 -4.79 -23.59
C ARG A 104 -10.16 -5.56 -22.28
N GLU A 105 -9.14 -6.33 -21.98
CA GLU A 105 -9.09 -7.21 -20.84
C GLU A 105 -7.84 -6.94 -19.97
N ALA A 106 -8.01 -7.12 -18.68
CA ALA A 106 -6.97 -6.88 -17.68
C ALA A 106 -6.77 -8.13 -16.81
N ILE A 107 -5.52 -8.36 -16.46
CA ILE A 107 -5.11 -9.30 -15.41
C ILE A 107 -4.44 -8.48 -14.32
N ILE A 108 -4.77 -8.73 -13.07
CA ILE A 108 -4.07 -8.12 -11.94
C ILE A 108 -3.14 -9.17 -11.34
N TYR A 109 -1.84 -8.91 -11.42
CA TYR A 109 -0.78 -9.75 -10.89
C TYR A 109 -0.32 -9.27 -9.52
N GLY A 110 -0.38 -10.15 -8.53
CA GLY A 110 -0.08 -9.87 -7.14
C GLY A 110 -1.33 -9.74 -6.27
N ILE A 111 -1.17 -10.02 -4.96
CA ILE A 111 -2.23 -9.90 -3.95
C ILE A 111 -1.69 -9.09 -2.76
N ASN A 112 -2.00 -7.81 -2.76
CA ASN A 112 -1.58 -6.85 -1.73
C ASN A 112 -2.55 -5.66 -1.68
N GLN A 113 -2.23 -4.62 -0.91
CA GLN A 113 -3.07 -3.43 -0.79
C GLN A 113 -3.25 -2.66 -2.11
N LEU A 114 -2.23 -2.66 -2.98
CA LEU A 114 -2.32 -2.02 -4.30
C LEU A 114 -3.28 -2.78 -5.22
N THR A 115 -3.42 -4.10 -5.04
CA THR A 115 -4.38 -4.92 -5.80
C THR A 115 -5.82 -4.46 -5.58
N GLU A 116 -6.18 -4.12 -4.34
CA GLU A 116 -7.52 -3.62 -4.02
C GLU A 116 -7.81 -2.29 -4.71
N ILE A 117 -6.86 -1.33 -4.64
CA ILE A 117 -7.00 -0.02 -5.29
C ILE A 117 -7.07 -0.19 -6.81
N THR A 118 -6.22 -1.06 -7.38
CA THR A 118 -6.18 -1.36 -8.81
C THR A 118 -7.51 -1.95 -9.27
N TYR A 119 -8.07 -2.89 -8.51
CA TYR A 119 -9.37 -3.48 -8.80
C TYR A 119 -10.50 -2.46 -8.77
N LEU A 120 -10.52 -1.60 -7.75
CA LEU A 120 -11.54 -0.53 -7.66
C LEU A 120 -11.40 0.51 -8.77
N ALA A 121 -10.18 0.81 -9.23
CA ALA A 121 -9.97 1.66 -10.38
C ALA A 121 -10.46 0.99 -11.67
N LEU A 122 -10.24 -0.33 -11.78
CA LEU A 122 -10.68 -1.12 -12.93
C LEU A 122 -12.21 -1.14 -13.05
N LEU A 123 -12.93 -1.27 -11.93
CA LEU A 123 -14.40 -1.19 -11.91
C LEU A 123 -14.96 0.14 -12.41
N ASN A 124 -14.18 1.22 -12.36
CA ASN A 124 -14.54 2.54 -12.88
C ASN A 124 -14.00 2.78 -14.30
N SER A 125 -13.48 1.76 -14.97
CA SER A 125 -12.96 1.82 -16.33
C SER A 125 -13.73 0.84 -17.23
N PRO A 126 -13.66 1.00 -18.56
CA PRO A 126 -14.28 0.06 -19.48
C PRO A 126 -13.49 -1.25 -19.69
N LEU A 127 -12.27 -1.37 -19.09
CA LEU A 127 -11.51 -2.61 -19.12
C LEU A 127 -12.20 -3.68 -18.28
N LYS A 128 -12.20 -4.92 -18.76
CA LYS A 128 -12.79 -6.07 -18.04
C LYS A 128 -11.68 -6.85 -17.32
N LEU A 129 -11.89 -7.13 -16.03
CA LEU A 129 -11.03 -8.05 -15.31
C LEU A 129 -11.27 -9.48 -15.80
N SER A 130 -10.21 -10.14 -16.25
CA SER A 130 -10.22 -11.55 -16.62
C SER A 130 -9.86 -12.42 -15.43
N TYR A 131 -8.73 -12.13 -14.76
CA TYR A 131 -8.19 -12.93 -13.66
C TYR A 131 -7.38 -12.10 -12.66
N PHE A 132 -7.35 -12.58 -11.40
CA PHE A 132 -6.24 -12.30 -10.50
C PHE A 132 -5.18 -13.39 -10.65
N SER A 133 -3.90 -13.00 -10.68
CA SER A 133 -2.78 -13.91 -10.87
C SER A 133 -1.69 -13.74 -9.81
N ILE A 134 -1.02 -14.84 -9.48
CA ILE A 134 0.13 -14.91 -8.57
C ILE A 134 1.18 -15.86 -9.15
N ILE A 135 2.45 -15.76 -8.71
CA ILE A 135 3.51 -16.70 -9.14
C ILE A 135 3.49 -18.00 -8.35
N ASN A 136 3.30 -17.93 -7.03
CA ASN A 136 3.48 -19.08 -6.16
C ASN A 136 2.18 -19.84 -5.91
N ASP A 137 2.33 -21.19 -5.87
CA ASP A 137 1.27 -22.16 -5.56
C ASP A 137 0.77 -22.13 -4.10
N ASP A 138 1.12 -21.12 -3.30
CA ASP A 138 0.53 -20.98 -1.98
C ASP A 138 -0.95 -20.56 -2.12
N LEU A 139 -1.73 -21.54 -2.57
CA LEU A 139 -3.16 -21.50 -2.86
C LEU A 139 -4.01 -21.42 -1.59
N SER A 140 -3.46 -20.96 -0.49
CA SER A 140 -4.23 -20.78 0.75
C SER A 140 -5.43 -19.84 0.57
N LYS A 141 -5.43 -19.02 -0.51
CA LYS A 141 -6.56 -18.15 -0.90
C LYS A 141 -6.96 -18.38 -2.35
N LYS A 142 -7.77 -19.38 -2.59
CA LYS A 142 -8.31 -19.65 -3.94
C LYS A 142 -9.25 -18.57 -4.47
N ILE A 143 -9.72 -17.64 -3.64
CA ILE A 143 -10.65 -16.56 -3.99
C ILE A 143 -10.17 -15.25 -3.36
N PHE A 144 -10.10 -14.18 -4.15
CA PHE A 144 -9.82 -12.83 -3.72
C PHE A 144 -10.87 -11.88 -4.32
N LEU A 145 -11.49 -11.05 -3.49
CA LEU A 145 -12.57 -10.13 -3.89
C LEU A 145 -13.69 -10.82 -4.71
N GLY A 146 -14.01 -12.07 -4.40
CA GLY A 146 -15.03 -12.85 -5.11
C GLY A 146 -14.56 -13.49 -6.43
N HIS A 147 -13.32 -13.31 -6.83
CA HIS A 147 -12.74 -13.86 -8.06
C HIS A 147 -11.75 -14.98 -7.77
N GLN A 148 -11.70 -15.97 -8.67
CA GLN A 148 -10.68 -17.02 -8.59
C GLN A 148 -9.28 -16.44 -8.86
N ILE A 149 -8.28 -16.98 -8.13
CA ILE A 149 -6.88 -16.68 -8.32
C ILE A 149 -6.26 -17.82 -9.12
N PHE A 150 -5.50 -17.48 -10.15
CA PHE A 150 -4.74 -18.42 -10.97
C PHE A 150 -3.25 -18.13 -10.85
N THR A 151 -2.41 -19.16 -11.01
CA THR A 151 -0.99 -18.90 -11.24
C THR A 151 -0.81 -18.28 -12.63
N ILE A 152 0.26 -17.50 -12.81
CA ILE A 152 0.56 -16.95 -14.12
C ILE A 152 0.78 -18.06 -15.17
N SER A 153 1.38 -19.18 -14.74
CA SER A 153 1.61 -20.36 -15.57
C SER A 153 0.28 -21.01 -16.02
N ASP A 154 -0.69 -21.15 -15.10
CA ASP A 154 -2.02 -21.67 -15.45
C ASP A 154 -2.74 -20.78 -16.45
N PHE A 155 -2.64 -19.46 -16.26
CA PHE A 155 -3.17 -18.50 -17.21
C PHE A 155 -2.52 -18.68 -18.59
N LEU A 156 -1.19 -18.68 -18.68
CA LEU A 156 -0.46 -18.79 -19.93
C LEU A 156 -0.71 -20.12 -20.65
N ASN A 157 -0.81 -21.24 -19.91
CA ASN A 157 -1.17 -22.54 -20.45
C ASN A 157 -2.60 -22.54 -21.01
N LYS A 158 -3.56 -22.02 -20.26
CA LYS A 158 -4.94 -21.90 -20.70
C LYS A 158 -5.09 -20.99 -21.92
N TYR A 159 -4.27 -19.95 -21.98
CA TYR A 159 -4.18 -19.01 -23.09
C TYR A 159 -3.63 -19.65 -24.37
N SER A 160 -2.68 -20.57 -24.25
CA SER A 160 -2.08 -21.31 -25.36
C SER A 160 -3.06 -22.28 -26.04
N LEU A 161 -4.12 -22.71 -25.34
CA LEU A 161 -5.02 -23.78 -25.76
C LEU A 161 -6.34 -23.30 -26.38
N LYS A 162 -6.65 -22.01 -26.40
CA LYS A 162 -7.91 -21.45 -26.92
C LYS A 162 -7.69 -20.27 -27.85
N PRO A 163 -8.55 -20.04 -28.87
CA PRO A 163 -8.64 -18.79 -29.59
C PRO A 163 -9.25 -17.73 -28.65
N PHE A 164 -8.43 -17.17 -27.78
CA PHE A 164 -8.77 -16.02 -26.94
C PHE A 164 -8.78 -14.74 -27.81
N PRO A 165 -9.38 -13.63 -27.33
CA PRO A 165 -9.16 -12.35 -27.97
C PRO A 165 -7.66 -12.12 -28.17
N SER A 166 -7.28 -11.49 -29.27
CA SER A 166 -5.87 -11.37 -29.66
C SER A 166 -5.02 -10.85 -28.50
N PRO A 167 -3.79 -11.37 -28.29
CA PRO A 167 -2.90 -10.97 -27.19
C PRO A 167 -2.72 -9.47 -27.05
N GLU A 168 -2.85 -8.74 -28.15
CA GLU A 168 -2.79 -7.27 -28.20
C GLU A 168 -3.86 -6.56 -27.37
N LYS A 169 -4.94 -7.26 -27.00
CA LYS A 169 -6.07 -6.70 -26.25
C LYS A 169 -5.97 -6.90 -24.74
N ILE A 170 -4.93 -7.56 -24.24
CA ILE A 170 -4.74 -7.85 -22.82
C ILE A 170 -3.62 -7.00 -22.24
N VAL A 171 -3.86 -6.50 -21.01
CA VAL A 171 -2.86 -5.81 -20.19
C VAL A 171 -2.70 -6.54 -18.87
N ILE A 172 -1.49 -6.67 -18.38
CA ILE A 172 -1.19 -7.21 -17.04
C ILE A 172 -0.78 -6.06 -16.12
N PHE A 173 -1.58 -5.77 -15.12
CA PHE A 173 -1.26 -4.82 -14.07
C PHE A 173 -0.47 -5.51 -12.97
N SER A 174 0.81 -5.19 -12.84
CA SER A 174 1.67 -5.70 -11.77
C SER A 174 1.56 -4.81 -10.54
N THR A 175 1.12 -5.41 -9.42
CA THR A 175 1.09 -4.78 -8.09
C THR A 175 2.22 -5.27 -7.19
N ASN A 176 3.05 -6.21 -7.67
CA ASN A 176 4.27 -6.71 -7.04
C ASN A 176 5.48 -6.40 -7.94
N ASN A 177 6.68 -6.74 -7.45
CA ASN A 177 7.89 -6.66 -8.29
C ASN A 177 7.68 -7.39 -9.63
N SER A 178 7.79 -6.64 -10.73
CA SER A 178 7.54 -7.11 -12.08
C SER A 178 8.65 -8.03 -12.63
N ASP A 179 9.83 -8.09 -12.00
CA ASP A 179 10.97 -8.88 -12.50
C ASP A 179 10.64 -10.38 -12.57
N ASN A 180 10.02 -10.91 -11.54
CA ASN A 180 9.60 -12.31 -11.51
C ASN A 180 8.51 -12.60 -12.56
N LEU A 181 7.58 -11.67 -12.75
CA LEU A 181 6.55 -11.77 -13.77
C LEU A 181 7.17 -11.78 -15.17
N LEU A 182 8.12 -10.91 -15.44
CA LEU A 182 8.85 -10.85 -16.70
C LEU A 182 9.62 -12.15 -16.99
N GLN A 183 10.24 -12.76 -15.99
CA GLN A 183 10.93 -14.04 -16.15
C GLN A 183 9.96 -15.17 -16.50
N GLU A 184 8.79 -15.22 -15.86
CA GLU A 184 7.77 -16.22 -16.19
C GLU A 184 7.20 -16.02 -17.61
N ILE A 185 6.89 -14.80 -17.99
CA ILE A 185 6.35 -14.50 -19.33
C ILE A 185 7.36 -14.80 -20.44
N LYS A 186 8.66 -14.58 -20.21
CA LYS A 186 9.72 -14.93 -21.19
C LYS A 186 9.74 -16.41 -21.55
N LYS A 187 9.34 -17.31 -20.67
CA LYS A 187 9.22 -18.75 -20.98
C LYS A 187 8.18 -19.03 -22.09
N TYR A 188 7.29 -18.10 -22.35
CA TYR A 188 6.18 -18.18 -23.30
C TYR A 188 6.28 -17.13 -24.41
N GLU A 189 7.51 -16.72 -24.79
CA GLU A 189 7.78 -15.62 -25.72
C GLU A 189 7.03 -15.71 -27.07
N SER A 190 6.83 -16.93 -27.56
CA SER A 190 6.11 -17.15 -28.83
C SER A 190 4.64 -16.74 -28.78
N ILE A 191 4.03 -16.71 -27.58
CA ILE A 191 2.60 -16.48 -27.36
C ILE A 191 2.35 -15.07 -26.83
N CYS A 192 3.32 -14.52 -26.09
CA CYS A 192 3.13 -13.33 -25.26
C CYS A 192 3.80 -12.07 -25.81
N LYS A 193 4.30 -12.07 -27.06
CA LYS A 193 4.99 -10.92 -27.67
C LYS A 193 4.24 -9.59 -27.60
N ASN A 194 2.93 -9.64 -27.42
CA ASN A 194 2.05 -8.47 -27.46
C ASN A 194 1.31 -8.19 -26.15
N ILE A 195 1.66 -8.90 -25.06
CA ILE A 195 1.09 -8.60 -23.74
C ILE A 195 1.83 -7.39 -23.15
N GLU A 196 1.09 -6.35 -22.86
CA GLU A 196 1.62 -5.17 -22.17
C GLU A 196 1.60 -5.39 -20.66
N ILE A 197 2.75 -5.14 -20.01
CA ILE A 197 2.89 -5.19 -18.56
C ILE A 197 2.99 -3.77 -18.05
N VAL A 198 2.12 -3.43 -17.11
CA VAL A 198 2.04 -2.09 -16.50
C VAL A 198 2.30 -2.22 -15.01
N ASP A 199 3.37 -1.61 -14.54
CA ASP A 199 3.71 -1.55 -13.13
C ASP A 199 2.89 -0.45 -12.44
N ILE A 200 2.04 -0.85 -11.51
CA ILE A 200 1.13 0.06 -10.79
C ILE A 200 1.89 1.02 -9.88
N GLU A 201 2.99 0.55 -9.24
CA GLU A 201 3.78 1.44 -8.39
C GLU A 201 4.42 2.57 -9.19
N ASN A 202 4.88 2.29 -10.40
CA ASN A 202 5.52 3.30 -11.25
C ASN A 202 4.50 4.37 -11.69
N ILE A 203 3.30 3.98 -12.12
CA ILE A 203 2.22 4.96 -12.41
C ILE A 203 1.99 5.89 -11.22
N LEU A 204 1.92 5.33 -10.01
CA LEU A 204 1.66 6.13 -8.80
C LEU A 204 2.86 6.98 -8.36
N LYS A 205 4.10 6.58 -8.69
CA LYS A 205 5.31 7.36 -8.42
C LYS A 205 5.44 8.55 -9.37
N ASP A 206 5.21 8.33 -10.66
CA ASP A 206 5.29 9.37 -11.69
C ASP A 206 4.26 10.49 -11.41
N ALA A 207 3.04 10.12 -11.05
CA ALA A 207 2.01 11.07 -10.67
C ALA A 207 2.30 11.88 -9.39
N LYS A 208 3.20 11.41 -8.52
CA LYS A 208 3.70 12.19 -7.37
C LYS A 208 4.74 13.22 -7.78
N GLN A 209 5.56 12.92 -8.79
CA GLN A 209 6.59 13.86 -9.29
C GLN A 209 5.94 15.02 -10.03
N ASP A 210 4.93 14.76 -10.86
CA ASP A 210 4.21 15.81 -11.59
C ASP A 210 3.55 16.83 -10.65
N ARG A 211 3.06 16.40 -9.47
CA ARG A 211 2.52 17.34 -8.46
C ARG A 211 3.57 18.24 -7.82
N LYS A 212 4.79 17.75 -7.59
CA LYS A 212 5.85 18.59 -7.02
C LYS A 212 6.23 19.74 -7.95
N ILE A 213 6.23 19.50 -9.24
CA ILE A 213 6.58 20.51 -10.26
C ILE A 213 5.49 21.60 -10.32
N ILE A 214 4.21 21.24 -10.13
CA ILE A 214 3.09 22.19 -10.19
C ILE A 214 2.96 23.03 -8.91
N THR A 215 3.44 22.54 -7.76
CA THR A 215 3.37 23.28 -6.48
C THR A 215 4.60 24.14 -6.21
N GLU A 216 5.68 24.01 -6.99
CA GLU A 216 6.91 24.81 -6.91
C GLU A 216 7.01 25.86 -8.03
N SER A 217 6.02 25.94 -8.91
CA SER A 217 5.83 26.98 -9.94
C SER A 217 4.72 27.97 -9.53
#